data_970ba6fca2a9a77911bd21a30cbcf46c
#
_entry.id   970ba6fca2a9a77911bd21a30cbcf46c
#
_cell.length_a   1.000
_cell.length_b   1.000
_cell.length_c   1.000
_cell.angle_alpha   90.00
_cell.angle_beta   90.00
_cell.angle_gamma   90.00
#
_symmetry.space_group_name_H-M   'P 1'
#
loop_
_entity.id
_entity.type
_entity.pdbx_description
1 polymer ?
#
loop_
_entity_poly.entity_id
_entity_poly.type
_entity_poly.pdbx_seq_one_letter_code
_entity_poly.pdbx_strand_id
1 'polypeptide(L)'
;MINFDQASSSFPKAPNLPEAVAEFIRTGASNINRGSLNISYEATQLVYKTREYILDYFGAKNKQVIFTKNVTESLNLLLKGFLKGGDHIIVSALEHNAVMRPLKFLEKINVSYSVIPCDEKGRLKLEELRSLIKPNTKAILTTAASNVIGTIMPLRQIGEAAKENNIPYFVDGAQLAGFLPINMEALGIDVLALTGHKSLLGPHGIGALILSEEMGQSIEPLVHGGTGSISDKFDMPKVLPDKFEAGTQNLMGIAGLLASMRWLSEHHIEVLKNEFALTRAFMEGVKELTKEYPIRLVGLDLEESGYLLDISEIEESLNFESNKKNYPLLKGRELLLEKIKRTPVLSLYSDEVDVANLAFYLESEGKIATRVGMHCSPLAHTALGTFPKGTLRFSFGYHEKVEDVEACLNLIKEFFHADI
;
A
#
# COMPACT_ATOMS: atom_id res chain seq x y z
N MET A 1 -10.22 6.39 22.70
CA MET A 1 -9.06 6.86 21.90
C MET A 1 -9.46 6.74 20.43
N ILE A 2 -9.47 7.84 19.72
CA ILE A 2 -9.76 7.91 18.30
C ILE A 2 -8.44 7.70 17.55
N ASN A 3 -8.41 6.82 16.54
CA ASN A 3 -7.17 6.52 15.81
C ASN A 3 -7.22 7.03 14.37
N PHE A 4 -6.64 8.18 14.11
CA PHE A 4 -6.48 8.75 12.77
C PHE A 4 -5.06 8.52 12.20
N ASP A 5 -4.38 7.43 12.59
CA ASP A 5 -3.09 7.00 11.98
C ASP A 5 -3.17 5.61 11.33
N GLN A 6 -4.26 5.33 10.62
CA GLN A 6 -4.51 4.06 9.93
C GLN A 6 -3.48 3.76 8.82
N ALA A 7 -2.92 4.78 8.18
CA ALA A 7 -1.91 4.64 7.13
C ALA A 7 -0.55 4.09 7.63
N SER A 8 -0.28 4.17 8.94
CA SER A 8 0.88 3.52 9.56
C SER A 8 0.62 2.03 9.76
N SER A 9 -0.50 1.70 10.37
CA SER A 9 -1.00 0.34 10.57
C SER A 9 -2.47 0.41 10.95
N SER A 10 -3.32 -0.33 10.27
CA SER A 10 -4.75 -0.36 10.59
C SER A 10 -5.00 -0.83 12.03
N PHE A 11 -5.96 -0.19 12.71
CA PHE A 11 -6.49 -0.59 14.00
C PHE A 11 -7.92 -0.07 14.15
N PRO A 12 -8.89 -0.95 14.49
CA PRO A 12 -8.75 -2.39 14.69
C PRO A 12 -8.43 -3.15 13.41
N LYS A 13 -7.98 -4.38 13.56
CA LYS A 13 -7.80 -5.34 12.47
C LYS A 13 -9.15 -5.94 12.06
N ALA A 14 -9.17 -6.72 10.97
CA ALA A 14 -10.38 -7.45 10.59
C ALA A 14 -10.93 -8.25 11.78
N PRO A 15 -12.25 -8.18 12.06
CA PRO A 15 -12.84 -8.77 13.28
C PRO A 15 -12.63 -10.28 13.42
N ASN A 16 -12.50 -11.00 12.32
CA ASN A 16 -12.29 -12.45 12.30
C ASN A 16 -10.81 -12.87 12.44
N LEU A 17 -9.87 -11.92 12.39
CA LEU A 17 -8.44 -12.21 12.41
C LEU A 17 -7.97 -12.87 13.73
N PRO A 18 -8.35 -12.36 14.92
CA PRO A 18 -7.89 -12.95 16.19
C PRO A 18 -8.26 -14.43 16.30
N GLU A 19 -9.50 -14.79 15.96
CA GLU A 19 -9.96 -16.18 16.06
C GLU A 19 -9.30 -17.07 15.01
N ALA A 20 -9.09 -16.58 13.78
CA ALA A 20 -8.41 -17.34 12.73
C ALA A 20 -6.96 -17.68 13.13
N VAL A 21 -6.24 -16.74 13.75
CA VAL A 21 -4.88 -16.99 14.25
C VAL A 21 -4.90 -17.93 15.47
N ALA A 22 -5.83 -17.74 16.40
CA ALA A 22 -5.97 -18.60 17.58
C ALA A 22 -6.32 -20.05 17.18
N GLU A 23 -7.22 -20.23 16.23
CA GLU A 23 -7.58 -21.54 15.71
C GLU A 23 -6.38 -22.22 15.02
N PHE A 24 -5.64 -21.48 14.20
CA PHE A 24 -4.42 -21.99 13.59
C PHE A 24 -3.40 -22.46 14.63
N ILE A 25 -3.23 -21.74 15.73
CA ILE A 25 -2.34 -22.13 16.84
C ILE A 25 -2.86 -23.41 17.53
N ARG A 26 -4.16 -23.53 17.77
CA ARG A 26 -4.77 -24.70 18.45
C ARG A 26 -4.69 -25.98 17.60
N THR A 27 -4.85 -25.87 16.30
CA THR A 27 -4.84 -27.02 15.39
C THR A 27 -3.44 -27.54 15.09
N GLY A 28 -2.41 -26.89 15.63
CA GLY A 28 -1.04 -27.42 15.62
C GLY A 28 -0.38 -27.39 14.26
N ALA A 29 -0.37 -26.22 13.64
CA ALA A 29 0.29 -26.01 12.37
C ALA A 29 1.71 -26.56 12.35
N SER A 30 1.92 -27.60 11.58
CA SER A 30 3.22 -28.16 11.29
C SER A 30 3.94 -27.36 10.22
N ASN A 31 5.25 -27.58 10.11
CA ASN A 31 6.04 -26.96 9.05
C ASN A 31 5.64 -27.54 7.67
N ILE A 32 5.53 -26.68 6.66
CA ILE A 32 5.29 -27.10 5.27
C ILE A 32 6.47 -27.91 4.73
N ASN A 33 6.20 -28.85 3.80
CA ASN A 33 7.18 -29.68 3.10
C ASN A 33 8.04 -30.60 4.00
N ARG A 34 7.72 -30.84 5.27
CA ARG A 34 8.56 -31.61 6.20
C ARG A 34 7.87 -32.76 6.94
N GLY A 35 6.73 -33.24 6.50
CA GLY A 35 6.05 -34.34 7.19
C GLY A 35 5.05 -35.13 6.36
N SER A 36 4.91 -36.40 6.70
CA SER A 36 3.89 -37.32 6.19
C SER A 36 2.57 -37.27 6.98
N LEU A 37 2.44 -36.35 7.91
CA LEU A 37 1.29 -36.23 8.81
C LEU A 37 0.21 -35.29 8.21
N ASN A 38 -1.07 -35.55 8.52
CA ASN A 38 -2.21 -34.75 8.10
C ASN A 38 -2.05 -33.25 8.43
N ILE A 39 -1.42 -32.92 9.55
CA ILE A 39 -1.17 -31.54 10.00
C ILE A 39 -0.26 -30.78 9.00
N SER A 40 0.76 -31.46 8.45
CA SER A 40 1.64 -30.86 7.43
C SER A 40 0.89 -30.61 6.12
N TYR A 41 -0.05 -31.49 5.78
CA TYR A 41 -0.91 -31.31 4.62
C TYR A 41 -1.84 -30.10 4.77
N GLU A 42 -2.46 -29.91 5.94
CA GLU A 42 -3.33 -28.76 6.23
C GLU A 42 -2.58 -27.43 6.14
N ALA A 43 -1.37 -27.35 6.70
CA ALA A 43 -0.52 -26.18 6.59
C ALA A 43 -0.15 -25.86 5.13
N THR A 44 0.19 -26.88 4.34
CA THR A 44 0.48 -26.73 2.91
C THR A 44 -0.74 -26.24 2.14
N GLN A 45 -1.92 -26.81 2.43
CA GLN A 45 -3.19 -26.39 1.82
C GLN A 45 -3.55 -24.94 2.17
N LEU A 46 -3.31 -24.50 3.41
CA LEU A 46 -3.52 -23.11 3.81
C LEU A 46 -2.66 -22.16 2.98
N VAL A 47 -1.36 -22.45 2.87
CA VAL A 47 -0.41 -21.63 2.09
C VAL A 47 -0.83 -21.56 0.63
N TYR A 48 -1.17 -22.71 0.03
CA TYR A 48 -1.62 -22.80 -1.36
C TYR A 48 -2.90 -21.98 -1.59
N LYS A 49 -3.93 -22.20 -0.78
CA LYS A 49 -5.20 -21.44 -0.85
C LYS A 49 -5.01 -19.95 -0.66
N THR A 50 -4.07 -19.55 0.19
CA THR A 50 -3.78 -18.12 0.41
C THR A 50 -3.13 -17.50 -0.82
N ARG A 51 -2.19 -18.21 -1.49
CA ARG A 51 -1.60 -17.75 -2.75
C ARG A 51 -2.64 -17.60 -3.85
N GLU A 52 -3.49 -18.62 -4.04
CA GLU A 52 -4.57 -18.56 -5.03
C GLU A 52 -5.50 -17.37 -4.75
N TYR A 53 -5.88 -17.18 -3.47
CA TYR A 53 -6.73 -16.08 -3.09
C TYR A 53 -6.11 -14.70 -3.38
N ILE A 54 -4.82 -14.53 -3.10
CA ILE A 54 -4.08 -13.30 -3.40
C ILE A 54 -4.03 -13.07 -4.92
N LEU A 55 -3.74 -14.10 -5.72
CA LEU A 55 -3.68 -13.98 -7.18
C LEU A 55 -5.04 -13.57 -7.76
N ASP A 56 -6.12 -14.17 -7.29
CA ASP A 56 -7.47 -13.81 -7.70
C ASP A 56 -7.85 -12.39 -7.26
N TYR A 57 -7.51 -12.03 -6.01
CA TYR A 57 -7.80 -10.71 -5.44
C TYR A 57 -7.15 -9.57 -6.21
N PHE A 58 -5.96 -9.77 -6.76
CA PHE A 58 -5.20 -8.77 -7.52
C PHE A 58 -5.21 -8.97 -9.04
N GLY A 59 -6.07 -9.85 -9.57
CA GLY A 59 -6.15 -10.13 -11.00
C GLY A 59 -4.80 -10.53 -11.61
N ALA A 60 -4.05 -11.37 -10.91
CA ALA A 60 -2.66 -11.70 -11.19
C ALA A 60 -2.54 -13.11 -11.82
N LYS A 61 -3.22 -13.33 -12.95
CA LYS A 61 -3.17 -14.61 -13.65
C LYS A 61 -1.74 -14.95 -14.07
N ASN A 62 -1.41 -16.25 -13.99
CA ASN A 62 -0.10 -16.79 -14.39
C ASN A 62 1.08 -16.16 -13.64
N LYS A 63 0.84 -15.64 -12.44
CA LYS A 63 1.88 -15.10 -11.55
C LYS A 63 2.08 -15.99 -10.33
N GLN A 64 3.12 -15.71 -9.56
CA GLN A 64 3.48 -16.38 -8.31
C GLN A 64 3.39 -15.36 -7.17
N VAL A 65 3.03 -15.83 -5.98
CA VAL A 65 3.07 -15.05 -4.75
C VAL A 65 4.27 -15.49 -3.92
N ILE A 66 5.13 -14.57 -3.56
CA ILE A 66 6.24 -14.77 -2.64
C ILE A 66 5.87 -14.10 -1.32
N PHE A 67 5.78 -14.86 -0.23
CA PHE A 67 5.54 -14.27 1.09
C PHE A 67 6.81 -13.62 1.63
N THR A 68 6.62 -12.44 2.19
CA THR A 68 7.67 -11.62 2.81
C THR A 68 7.18 -11.13 4.18
N LYS A 69 8.04 -10.50 4.97
CA LYS A 69 7.62 -9.92 6.26
C LYS A 69 6.76 -8.66 6.09
N ASN A 70 6.97 -7.93 5.03
CA ASN A 70 6.28 -6.68 4.70
C ASN A 70 6.73 -6.16 3.32
N VAL A 71 6.09 -5.09 2.85
CA VAL A 71 6.42 -4.45 1.58
C VAL A 71 7.88 -3.98 1.50
N THR A 72 8.49 -3.58 2.61
CA THR A 72 9.89 -3.13 2.62
C THR A 72 10.83 -4.29 2.27
N GLU A 73 10.58 -5.49 2.79
CA GLU A 73 11.36 -6.68 2.40
C GLU A 73 11.11 -7.06 0.94
N SER A 74 9.85 -7.02 0.49
CA SER A 74 9.49 -7.23 -0.92
C SER A 74 10.26 -6.32 -1.87
N LEU A 75 10.29 -5.02 -1.57
CA LEU A 75 10.99 -4.02 -2.38
C LEU A 75 12.53 -4.16 -2.32
N ASN A 76 13.08 -4.55 -1.16
CA ASN A 76 14.50 -4.86 -1.09
C ASN A 76 14.88 -6.10 -1.91
N LEU A 77 14.07 -7.17 -1.83
CA LEU A 77 14.24 -8.36 -2.66
C LEU A 77 14.19 -8.00 -4.14
N LEU A 78 13.16 -7.25 -4.55
CA LEU A 78 12.99 -6.82 -5.93
C LEU A 78 14.16 -5.97 -6.41
N LEU A 79 14.42 -4.85 -5.76
CA LEU A 79 15.39 -3.86 -6.24
C LEU A 79 16.83 -4.38 -6.18
N LYS A 80 17.22 -5.02 -5.08
CA LYS A 80 18.59 -5.53 -4.91
C LYS A 80 18.87 -6.80 -5.70
N GLY A 81 17.83 -7.61 -5.93
CA GLY A 81 17.95 -8.83 -6.71
C GLY A 81 17.88 -8.60 -8.22
N PHE A 82 17.14 -7.58 -8.66
CA PHE A 82 16.90 -7.30 -10.08
C PHE A 82 17.94 -6.37 -10.70
N LEU A 83 18.26 -5.24 -10.01
CA LEU A 83 19.14 -4.21 -10.55
C LEU A 83 20.62 -4.60 -10.41
N LYS A 84 21.37 -4.42 -11.48
CA LYS A 84 22.81 -4.71 -11.58
C LYS A 84 23.62 -3.44 -11.82
N GLY A 85 24.92 -3.55 -11.68
CA GLY A 85 25.82 -2.41 -11.86
C GLY A 85 25.64 -1.72 -13.21
N GLY A 86 25.42 -0.42 -13.19
CA GLY A 86 25.19 0.40 -14.37
C GLY A 86 23.73 0.48 -14.83
N ASP A 87 22.79 -0.20 -14.18
CA ASP A 87 21.37 -0.13 -14.51
C ASP A 87 20.74 1.22 -14.12
N HIS A 88 19.63 1.54 -14.76
CA HIS A 88 18.83 2.72 -14.49
C HIS A 88 17.39 2.31 -14.19
N ILE A 89 16.74 2.99 -13.24
CA ILE A 89 15.33 2.83 -12.91
C ILE A 89 14.64 4.20 -12.86
N ILE A 90 13.36 4.24 -13.23
CA ILE A 90 12.54 5.44 -13.11
C ILE A 90 11.60 5.26 -11.93
N VAL A 91 11.50 6.27 -11.06
CA VAL A 91 10.63 6.25 -9.87
C VAL A 91 9.75 7.50 -9.82
N SER A 92 8.67 7.49 -9.02
CA SER A 92 7.87 8.69 -8.82
C SER A 92 8.47 9.65 -7.78
N ALA A 93 8.07 10.91 -7.82
CA ALA A 93 8.44 11.91 -6.82
C ALA A 93 7.83 11.63 -5.42
N LEU A 94 6.88 10.70 -5.31
CA LEU A 94 6.14 10.44 -4.08
C LEU A 94 6.55 9.14 -3.38
N GLU A 95 7.75 8.60 -3.69
CA GLU A 95 8.21 7.33 -3.18
C GLU A 95 8.51 7.35 -1.67
N HIS A 96 8.18 6.24 -1.04
CA HIS A 96 8.54 5.94 0.34
C HIS A 96 10.02 5.52 0.46
N ASN A 97 10.60 5.66 1.64
CA ASN A 97 11.97 5.21 1.95
C ASN A 97 12.21 3.71 1.71
N ALA A 98 11.15 2.89 1.65
CA ALA A 98 11.27 1.48 1.27
C ALA A 98 11.77 1.29 -0.17
N VAL A 99 11.58 2.29 -1.04
CA VAL A 99 12.13 2.38 -2.40
C VAL A 99 13.44 3.16 -2.40
N MET A 100 13.44 4.37 -1.84
CA MET A 100 14.57 5.29 -1.99
C MET A 100 15.85 4.84 -1.28
N ARG A 101 15.73 4.21 -0.11
CA ARG A 101 16.92 3.72 0.63
C ARG A 101 17.62 2.55 -0.05
N PRO A 102 16.93 1.51 -0.58
CA PRO A 102 17.56 0.51 -1.43
C PRO A 102 18.24 1.10 -2.66
N LEU A 103 17.60 2.05 -3.35
CA LEU A 103 18.20 2.72 -4.51
C LEU A 103 19.46 3.50 -4.13
N LYS A 104 19.41 4.25 -3.02
CA LYS A 104 20.59 4.94 -2.48
C LYS A 104 21.74 3.98 -2.13
N PHE A 105 21.42 2.80 -1.63
CA PHE A 105 22.41 1.76 -1.38
C PHE A 105 23.03 1.22 -2.70
N LEU A 106 22.21 1.05 -3.74
CA LEU A 106 22.62 0.52 -5.04
C LEU A 106 23.46 1.51 -5.88
N GLU A 107 23.47 2.81 -5.54
CA GLU A 107 24.40 3.78 -6.14
C GLU A 107 25.89 3.33 -6.00
N LYS A 108 26.21 2.54 -4.95
CA LYS A 108 27.56 1.99 -4.73
C LYS A 108 28.04 1.06 -5.85
N ILE A 109 27.12 0.52 -6.62
CA ILE A 109 27.39 -0.31 -7.82
C ILE A 109 26.97 0.40 -9.11
N ASN A 110 26.91 1.73 -9.08
CA ASN A 110 26.55 2.59 -10.22
C ASN A 110 25.13 2.36 -10.77
N VAL A 111 24.19 1.90 -9.96
CA VAL A 111 22.76 1.98 -10.29
C VAL A 111 22.34 3.44 -10.17
N SER A 112 21.64 3.94 -11.19
CA SER A 112 21.11 5.30 -11.22
C SER A 112 19.57 5.29 -11.28
N TYR A 113 18.96 6.40 -10.86
CA TYR A 113 17.52 6.57 -11.02
C TYR A 113 17.17 7.95 -11.57
N SER A 114 16.02 8.04 -12.21
CA SER A 114 15.37 9.31 -12.58
C SER A 114 14.01 9.39 -11.88
N VAL A 115 13.58 10.61 -11.58
CA VAL A 115 12.34 10.85 -10.85
C VAL A 115 11.31 11.46 -11.81
N ILE A 116 10.12 10.85 -11.93
CA ILE A 116 8.97 11.47 -12.56
C ILE A 116 8.50 12.59 -11.62
N PRO A 117 8.58 13.85 -12.03
CA PRO A 117 8.16 14.96 -11.17
C PRO A 117 6.64 14.98 -10.99
N CYS A 118 6.19 15.69 -9.96
CA CYS A 118 4.79 15.97 -9.74
C CYS A 118 4.55 17.47 -9.60
N ASP A 119 3.28 17.86 -9.67
CA ASP A 119 2.85 19.21 -9.30
C ASP A 119 2.70 19.34 -7.76
N GLU A 120 2.30 20.50 -7.29
CA GLU A 120 2.08 20.82 -5.88
C GLU A 120 0.95 20.00 -5.22
N LYS A 121 0.07 19.39 -6.04
CA LYS A 121 -1.02 18.50 -5.61
C LYS A 121 -0.62 17.03 -5.65
N GLY A 122 0.63 16.73 -6.05
CA GLY A 122 1.15 15.37 -6.14
C GLY A 122 0.69 14.60 -7.38
N ARG A 123 0.20 15.28 -8.43
CA ARG A 123 -0.12 14.65 -9.71
C ARG A 123 1.15 14.53 -10.54
N LEU A 124 1.47 13.32 -10.96
CA LEU A 124 2.68 13.07 -11.76
C LEU A 124 2.58 13.74 -13.15
N LYS A 125 3.68 14.33 -13.55
CA LYS A 125 3.85 14.92 -14.90
C LYS A 125 4.26 13.83 -15.89
N LEU A 126 3.28 13.03 -16.34
CA LEU A 126 3.52 11.86 -17.18
C LEU A 126 4.11 12.23 -18.56
N GLU A 127 3.89 13.44 -19.05
CA GLU A 127 4.50 13.96 -20.26
C GLU A 127 6.03 13.95 -20.21
N GLU A 128 6.61 13.98 -19.01
CA GLU A 128 8.06 13.91 -18.83
C GLU A 128 8.60 12.47 -18.82
N LEU A 129 7.74 11.46 -18.59
CA LEU A 129 8.17 10.06 -18.43
C LEU A 129 9.04 9.57 -19.61
N ARG A 130 8.63 9.86 -20.84
CA ARG A 130 9.37 9.42 -22.04
C ARG A 130 10.80 10.00 -22.10
N SER A 131 10.98 11.23 -21.66
CA SER A 131 12.29 11.89 -21.64
C SER A 131 13.26 11.31 -20.61
N LEU A 132 12.71 10.62 -19.59
CA LEU A 132 13.50 9.98 -18.52
C LEU A 132 14.00 8.59 -18.91
N ILE A 133 13.49 7.99 -19.99
CA ILE A 133 13.89 6.67 -20.45
C ILE A 133 15.28 6.74 -21.09
N LYS A 134 16.19 5.89 -20.60
CA LYS A 134 17.57 5.75 -21.09
C LYS A 134 17.78 4.34 -21.66
N PRO A 135 18.83 4.13 -22.50
CA PRO A 135 19.10 2.79 -23.05
C PRO A 135 19.31 1.70 -22.01
N ASN A 136 19.75 2.07 -20.79
CA ASN A 136 19.96 1.18 -19.65
C ASN A 136 18.81 1.20 -18.64
N THR A 137 17.66 1.79 -18.95
CA THR A 137 16.46 1.74 -18.10
C THR A 137 15.92 0.30 -18.03
N LYS A 138 15.83 -0.25 -16.81
CA LYS A 138 15.43 -1.64 -16.55
C LYS A 138 14.02 -1.77 -16.00
N ALA A 139 13.51 -0.74 -15.33
CA ALA A 139 12.15 -0.76 -14.78
C ALA A 139 11.63 0.67 -14.57
N ILE A 140 10.30 0.78 -14.46
CA ILE A 140 9.59 1.90 -13.86
C ILE A 140 9.01 1.37 -12.55
N LEU A 141 9.21 2.08 -11.43
CA LEU A 141 8.62 1.74 -10.14
C LEU A 141 7.90 2.95 -9.57
N THR A 142 6.63 2.77 -9.19
CA THR A 142 5.89 3.82 -8.49
C THR A 142 5.15 3.26 -7.27
N THR A 143 4.99 4.12 -6.24
CA THR A 143 3.94 3.83 -5.25
C THR A 143 2.58 3.84 -5.93
N ALA A 144 1.63 3.04 -5.46
CA ALA A 144 0.26 3.08 -5.97
C ALA A 144 -0.50 4.31 -5.47
N ALA A 145 -0.19 4.75 -4.25
CA ALA A 145 -0.72 5.97 -3.65
C ALA A 145 0.28 6.53 -2.62
N SER A 146 0.33 7.85 -2.53
CA SER A 146 1.21 8.54 -1.58
C SER A 146 0.79 8.28 -0.13
N ASN A 147 1.72 7.84 0.69
CA ASN A 147 1.52 7.72 2.14
C ASN A 147 1.54 9.06 2.89
N VAL A 148 1.85 10.16 2.19
CA VAL A 148 1.85 11.53 2.75
C VAL A 148 0.51 12.21 2.49
N ILE A 149 0.06 12.22 1.24
CA ILE A 149 -1.09 13.02 0.79
C ILE A 149 -2.24 12.18 0.22
N GLY A 150 -2.11 10.88 0.15
CA GLY A 150 -3.13 9.98 -0.36
C GLY A 150 -3.32 9.97 -1.88
N THR A 151 -2.74 10.90 -2.63
CA THR A 151 -2.90 10.96 -4.10
C THR A 151 -2.55 9.62 -4.73
N ILE A 152 -3.48 9.08 -5.53
CA ILE A 152 -3.34 7.82 -6.26
C ILE A 152 -2.61 8.09 -7.57
N MET A 153 -1.62 7.26 -7.87
CA MET A 153 -0.85 7.37 -9.11
C MET A 153 -1.70 6.91 -10.31
N PRO A 154 -1.45 7.47 -11.50
CA PRO A 154 -2.14 7.10 -12.73
C PRO A 154 -1.61 5.76 -13.28
N LEU A 155 -1.89 4.67 -12.52
CA LEU A 155 -1.28 3.35 -12.71
C LEU A 155 -1.47 2.81 -14.13
N ARG A 156 -2.67 2.99 -14.72
CA ARG A 156 -2.97 2.53 -16.10
C ARG A 156 -2.08 3.23 -17.12
N GLN A 157 -2.00 4.56 -17.06
CA GLN A 157 -1.22 5.35 -18.02
C GLN A 157 0.27 5.04 -17.91
N ILE A 158 0.77 4.78 -16.69
CA ILE A 158 2.17 4.37 -16.47
C ILE A 158 2.39 2.97 -17.01
N GLY A 159 1.49 2.02 -16.76
CA GLY A 159 1.57 0.65 -17.28
C GLY A 159 1.52 0.59 -18.81
N GLU A 160 0.68 1.41 -19.45
CA GLU A 160 0.62 1.55 -20.90
C GLU A 160 1.94 2.10 -21.45
N ALA A 161 2.47 3.18 -20.86
CA ALA A 161 3.75 3.77 -21.26
C ALA A 161 4.93 2.80 -21.04
N ALA A 162 4.93 2.03 -19.97
CA ALA A 162 5.93 0.99 -19.70
C ALA A 162 5.90 -0.10 -20.77
N LYS A 163 4.70 -0.59 -21.11
CA LYS A 163 4.48 -1.60 -22.14
C LYS A 163 4.91 -1.13 -23.51
N GLU A 164 4.57 0.10 -23.92
CA GLU A 164 4.98 0.70 -25.19
C GLU A 164 6.51 0.75 -25.36
N ASN A 165 7.24 0.85 -24.25
CA ASN A 165 8.71 0.94 -24.25
C ASN A 165 9.39 -0.39 -23.89
N ASN A 166 8.62 -1.49 -23.71
CA ASN A 166 9.12 -2.80 -23.29
C ASN A 166 9.91 -2.74 -21.98
N ILE A 167 9.46 -1.92 -21.01
CA ILE A 167 10.05 -1.74 -19.70
C ILE A 167 9.08 -2.32 -18.66
N PRO A 168 9.50 -3.22 -17.76
CA PRO A 168 8.63 -3.76 -16.72
C PRO A 168 8.19 -2.67 -15.74
N TYR A 169 6.91 -2.75 -15.30
CA TYR A 169 6.31 -1.83 -14.36
C TYR A 169 6.12 -2.47 -12.99
N PHE A 170 6.74 -1.90 -11.97
CA PHE A 170 6.71 -2.33 -10.58
C PHE A 170 5.88 -1.36 -9.74
N VAL A 171 5.09 -1.88 -8.81
CA VAL A 171 4.20 -1.08 -7.97
C VAL A 171 4.38 -1.41 -6.50
N ASP A 172 4.62 -0.38 -5.69
CA ASP A 172 4.46 -0.43 -4.23
C ASP A 172 2.98 -0.22 -3.89
N GLY A 173 2.26 -1.31 -3.61
CA GLY A 173 0.84 -1.32 -3.31
C GLY A 173 0.48 -0.99 -1.85
N ALA A 174 1.43 -0.62 -1.01
CA ALA A 174 1.25 -0.52 0.44
C ALA A 174 0.10 0.39 0.91
N GLN A 175 -0.23 1.44 0.16
CA GLN A 175 -1.26 2.43 0.55
C GLN A 175 -2.56 2.31 -0.24
N LEU A 176 -2.61 1.47 -1.27
CA LEU A 176 -3.79 1.32 -2.11
C LEU A 176 -4.43 -0.07 -1.96
N ALA A 177 -3.60 -1.11 -1.76
CA ALA A 177 -4.08 -2.49 -1.63
C ALA A 177 -5.00 -2.65 -0.42
N GLY A 178 -6.25 -3.02 -0.68
CA GLY A 178 -7.31 -3.13 0.33
C GLY A 178 -8.27 -1.93 0.35
N PHE A 179 -7.85 -0.75 -0.09
CA PHE A 179 -8.72 0.42 -0.23
C PHE A 179 -9.46 0.39 -1.57
N LEU A 180 -8.74 0.39 -2.70
CA LEU A 180 -9.32 0.22 -4.03
C LEU A 180 -8.77 -1.02 -4.72
N PRO A 181 -9.54 -1.61 -5.64
CA PRO A 181 -9.09 -2.77 -6.40
C PRO A 181 -7.87 -2.45 -7.28
N ILE A 182 -6.85 -3.30 -7.19
CA ILE A 182 -5.69 -3.29 -8.09
C ILE A 182 -5.79 -4.55 -8.96
N ASN A 183 -6.02 -4.39 -10.25
CA ASN A 183 -5.96 -5.49 -11.21
C ASN A 183 -4.65 -5.40 -11.98
N MET A 184 -3.70 -6.29 -11.65
CA MET A 184 -2.37 -6.25 -12.23
C MET A 184 -2.37 -6.38 -13.75
N GLU A 185 -3.23 -7.27 -14.28
CA GLU A 185 -3.33 -7.52 -15.72
C GLU A 185 -3.89 -6.31 -16.47
N ALA A 186 -5.00 -5.74 -15.95
CA ALA A 186 -5.66 -4.59 -16.57
C ALA A 186 -4.86 -3.29 -16.47
N LEU A 187 -4.01 -3.15 -15.44
CA LEU A 187 -3.17 -1.98 -15.21
C LEU A 187 -1.75 -2.12 -15.79
N GLY A 188 -1.42 -3.26 -16.41
CA GLY A 188 -0.10 -3.50 -16.98
C GLY A 188 1.01 -3.59 -15.91
N ILE A 189 0.69 -4.10 -14.71
CA ILE A 189 1.63 -4.23 -13.60
C ILE A 189 2.34 -5.58 -13.68
N ASP A 190 3.67 -5.57 -13.78
CA ASP A 190 4.48 -6.79 -13.82
C ASP A 190 4.78 -7.32 -12.42
N VAL A 191 5.07 -6.43 -11.48
CA VAL A 191 5.37 -6.77 -10.09
C VAL A 191 4.58 -5.89 -9.14
N LEU A 192 3.93 -6.51 -8.14
CA LEU A 192 3.19 -5.82 -7.09
C LEU A 192 3.72 -6.22 -5.71
N ALA A 193 4.16 -5.24 -4.92
CA ALA A 193 4.60 -5.44 -3.55
C ALA A 193 3.52 -5.03 -2.55
N LEU A 194 3.26 -5.86 -1.53
CA LEU A 194 2.13 -5.73 -0.60
C LEU A 194 2.57 -5.82 0.86
N THR A 195 1.75 -5.27 1.75
CA THR A 195 1.86 -5.46 3.20
C THR A 195 0.50 -5.76 3.82
N GLY A 196 0.44 -6.74 4.71
CA GLY A 196 -0.84 -7.18 5.30
C GLY A 196 -1.45 -6.20 6.31
N HIS A 197 -0.62 -5.46 7.04
CA HIS A 197 -1.02 -4.73 8.25
C HIS A 197 -1.66 -3.35 8.04
N LYS A 198 -1.82 -2.90 6.79
CA LYS A 198 -2.49 -1.64 6.43
C LYS A 198 -3.93 -1.91 5.97
N SER A 199 -4.36 -1.34 4.86
CA SER A 199 -5.76 -1.45 4.38
C SER A 199 -6.21 -2.88 4.03
N LEU A 200 -5.32 -3.87 3.99
CA LEU A 200 -5.69 -5.29 3.98
C LEU A 200 -6.16 -5.80 5.35
N LEU A 201 -6.11 -4.98 6.42
CA LEU A 201 -6.58 -5.24 7.78
C LEU A 201 -5.97 -6.49 8.45
N GLY A 202 -4.85 -6.98 7.90
CA GLY A 202 -4.16 -8.20 8.32
C GLY A 202 -3.13 -7.98 9.43
N PRO A 203 -2.45 -9.06 9.86
CA PRO A 203 -1.46 -8.99 10.94
C PRO A 203 -0.17 -8.31 10.49
N HIS A 204 0.63 -7.87 11.46
CA HIS A 204 2.02 -7.48 11.24
C HIS A 204 2.88 -8.69 10.85
N GLY A 205 4.03 -8.43 10.23
CA GLY A 205 5.01 -9.47 9.93
C GLY A 205 4.64 -10.37 8.74
N ILE A 206 3.69 -9.95 7.91
CA ILE A 206 3.33 -10.60 6.65
C ILE A 206 3.12 -9.58 5.54
N GLY A 207 3.67 -9.88 4.37
CA GLY A 207 3.52 -9.18 3.12
C GLY A 207 3.66 -10.14 1.96
N ALA A 208 3.60 -9.64 0.75
CA ALA A 208 3.77 -10.45 -0.44
C ALA A 208 4.42 -9.66 -1.58
N LEU A 209 5.12 -10.38 -2.45
CA LEU A 209 5.58 -9.92 -3.74
C LEU A 209 4.92 -10.80 -4.80
N ILE A 210 4.18 -10.19 -5.73
CA ILE A 210 3.50 -10.90 -6.83
C ILE A 210 4.25 -10.60 -8.11
N LEU A 211 4.68 -11.64 -8.83
CA LEU A 211 5.46 -11.53 -10.05
C LEU A 211 5.30 -12.78 -10.94
N SER A 212 5.69 -12.69 -12.20
CA SER A 212 5.71 -13.84 -13.10
C SER A 212 6.89 -14.77 -12.81
N GLU A 213 6.82 -16.02 -13.26
CA GLU A 213 7.94 -16.96 -13.19
C GLU A 213 9.17 -16.39 -13.91
N GLU A 214 8.99 -15.81 -15.10
CA GLU A 214 10.05 -15.20 -15.89
C GLU A 214 10.73 -14.04 -15.14
N MET A 215 9.93 -13.14 -14.55
CA MET A 215 10.45 -12.05 -13.72
C MET A 215 11.23 -12.61 -12.52
N GLY A 216 10.72 -13.64 -11.88
CA GLY A 216 11.38 -14.28 -10.75
C GLY A 216 12.74 -14.91 -11.11
N GLN A 217 12.90 -15.42 -12.34
CA GLN A 217 14.21 -15.92 -12.78
C GLN A 217 15.26 -14.83 -12.93
N SER A 218 14.86 -13.59 -13.22
CA SER A 218 15.75 -12.44 -13.38
C SER A 218 16.19 -11.80 -12.05
N ILE A 219 15.59 -12.20 -10.92
CA ILE A 219 15.86 -11.64 -9.58
C ILE A 219 16.75 -12.60 -8.80
N GLU A 220 17.83 -12.12 -8.19
CA GLU A 220 18.63 -12.89 -7.26
C GLU A 220 17.99 -12.91 -5.85
N PRO A 221 18.06 -14.05 -5.12
CA PRO A 221 17.50 -14.13 -3.78
C PRO A 221 18.25 -13.22 -2.80
N LEU A 222 17.49 -12.54 -1.91
CA LEU A 222 18.08 -11.70 -0.85
C LEU A 222 18.58 -12.53 0.34
N VAL A 223 17.91 -13.64 0.61
CA VAL A 223 18.20 -14.53 1.75
C VAL A 223 18.48 -15.93 1.21
N HIS A 224 19.55 -16.54 1.68
CA HIS A 224 19.93 -17.90 1.33
C HIS A 224 19.75 -18.82 2.54
N GLY A 225 19.15 -19.98 2.34
CA GLY A 225 18.89 -20.95 3.41
C GLY A 225 18.05 -22.14 2.97
N GLY A 226 17.68 -23.00 3.89
CA GLY A 226 16.85 -24.16 3.60
C GLY A 226 15.43 -23.77 3.23
N THR A 227 14.90 -24.33 2.16
CA THR A 227 13.53 -24.10 1.65
C THR A 227 12.61 -25.29 1.88
N GLY A 228 13.18 -26.45 2.28
CA GLY A 228 12.44 -27.70 2.48
C GLY A 228 12.20 -28.52 1.21
N SER A 229 12.63 -28.06 0.04
CA SER A 229 12.44 -28.77 -1.24
C SER A 229 13.71 -29.51 -1.70
N ILE A 230 14.72 -28.83 -2.18
CA ILE A 230 15.96 -29.44 -2.74
C ILE A 230 17.05 -29.42 -1.64
N SER A 231 17.10 -30.48 -0.82
CA SER A 231 17.98 -30.53 0.36
C SER A 231 19.35 -31.14 0.10
N ASP A 232 19.58 -31.71 -1.06
CA ASP A 232 20.82 -32.39 -1.46
C ASP A 232 21.82 -31.47 -2.17
N LYS A 233 21.46 -30.20 -2.42
CA LYS A 233 22.31 -29.21 -3.08
C LYS A 233 22.58 -28.02 -2.17
N PHE A 234 23.77 -27.42 -2.33
CA PHE A 234 24.14 -26.18 -1.63
C PHE A 234 23.59 -24.94 -2.33
N ASP A 235 23.29 -25.01 -3.62
CA ASP A 235 22.69 -23.91 -4.37
C ASP A 235 21.23 -23.72 -4.00
N MET A 236 20.79 -22.44 -4.00
CA MET A 236 19.36 -22.13 -3.83
C MET A 236 18.54 -22.73 -4.97
N PRO A 237 17.34 -23.24 -4.67
CA PRO A 237 16.38 -23.68 -5.70
C PRO A 237 16.12 -22.55 -6.70
N LYS A 238 15.93 -22.90 -7.98
CA LYS A 238 15.55 -21.92 -9.01
C LYS A 238 14.03 -21.81 -9.16
N VAL A 239 13.30 -22.78 -8.63
CA VAL A 239 11.83 -22.86 -8.74
C VAL A 239 11.18 -21.89 -7.75
N LEU A 240 10.18 -21.14 -8.20
CA LEU A 240 9.36 -20.30 -7.33
C LEU A 240 8.27 -21.15 -6.63
N PRO A 241 7.91 -20.82 -5.43
CA PRO A 241 8.40 -19.68 -4.60
C PRO A 241 9.69 -19.98 -3.81
N ASP A 242 10.18 -21.21 -3.83
CA ASP A 242 11.28 -21.70 -2.98
C ASP A 242 12.57 -20.87 -3.13
N LYS A 243 12.81 -20.35 -4.34
CA LYS A 243 13.95 -19.46 -4.61
C LYS A 243 14.05 -18.28 -3.62
N PHE A 244 12.91 -17.79 -3.13
CA PHE A 244 12.85 -16.56 -2.31
C PHE A 244 12.36 -16.79 -0.88
N GLU A 245 11.86 -17.99 -0.58
CA GLU A 245 11.24 -18.30 0.72
C GLU A 245 12.13 -19.21 1.57
N ALA A 246 13.36 -18.80 1.81
CA ALA A 246 14.26 -19.52 2.70
C ALA A 246 13.83 -19.38 4.17
N GLY A 247 13.87 -20.51 4.89
CA GLY A 247 13.52 -20.58 6.32
C GLY A 247 12.07 -20.98 6.58
N THR A 248 11.70 -21.07 7.86
CA THR A 248 10.33 -21.40 8.27
C THR A 248 9.39 -20.25 8.00
N GLN A 249 8.30 -20.52 7.28
CA GLN A 249 7.29 -19.54 6.90
C GLN A 249 6.50 -19.04 8.11
N ASN A 250 6.05 -17.78 8.05
CA ASN A 250 5.12 -17.19 9.04
C ASN A 250 3.69 -17.67 8.78
N LEU A 251 3.40 -18.94 9.11
CA LEU A 251 2.10 -19.55 8.84
C LEU A 251 0.95 -18.86 9.59
N MET A 252 1.19 -18.37 10.80
CA MET A 252 0.20 -17.57 11.55
C MET A 252 -0.13 -16.28 10.82
N GLY A 253 0.88 -15.59 10.30
CA GLY A 253 0.69 -14.40 9.47
C GLY A 253 -0.08 -14.69 8.19
N ILE A 254 0.21 -15.83 7.52
CA ILE A 254 -0.49 -16.28 6.30
C ILE A 254 -1.96 -16.58 6.60
N ALA A 255 -2.25 -17.31 7.68
CA ALA A 255 -3.63 -17.60 8.12
C ALA A 255 -4.42 -16.32 8.40
N GLY A 256 -3.81 -15.41 9.19
CA GLY A 256 -4.43 -14.13 9.51
C GLY A 256 -4.63 -13.24 8.28
N LEU A 257 -3.69 -13.22 7.34
CA LEU A 257 -3.83 -12.46 6.08
C LEU A 257 -5.00 -12.99 5.24
N LEU A 258 -5.11 -14.31 5.08
CA LEU A 258 -6.23 -14.91 4.35
C LEU A 258 -7.58 -14.57 5.01
N ALA A 259 -7.64 -14.67 6.35
CA ALA A 259 -8.85 -14.37 7.08
C ALA A 259 -9.27 -12.89 6.91
N SER A 260 -8.33 -11.96 7.07
CA SER A 260 -8.60 -10.53 6.91
C SER A 260 -9.01 -10.16 5.48
N MET A 261 -8.32 -10.70 4.47
CA MET A 261 -8.66 -10.43 3.07
C MET A 261 -10.05 -10.98 2.69
N ARG A 262 -10.45 -12.14 3.22
CA ARG A 262 -11.80 -12.69 3.02
C ARG A 262 -12.86 -11.79 3.65
N TRP A 263 -12.66 -11.41 4.90
CA TRP A 263 -13.56 -10.50 5.58
C TRP A 263 -13.69 -9.17 4.82
N LEU A 264 -12.56 -8.59 4.41
CA LEU A 264 -12.55 -7.36 3.63
C LEU A 264 -13.29 -7.52 2.30
N SER A 265 -13.17 -8.68 1.64
CA SER A 265 -13.89 -8.94 0.39
C SER A 265 -15.41 -8.93 0.56
N GLU A 266 -15.88 -9.44 1.68
CA GLU A 266 -17.31 -9.51 2.03
C GLU A 266 -17.87 -8.16 2.46
N HIS A 267 -17.05 -7.30 3.09
CA HIS A 267 -17.46 -6.03 3.70
C HIS A 267 -16.87 -4.80 3.00
N HIS A 268 -16.24 -4.96 1.83
CA HIS A 268 -15.48 -3.89 1.18
C HIS A 268 -16.31 -2.65 0.87
N ILE A 269 -17.56 -2.82 0.48
CA ILE A 269 -18.49 -1.70 0.19
C ILE A 269 -18.73 -0.88 1.46
N GLU A 270 -19.01 -1.55 2.58
CA GLU A 270 -19.27 -0.90 3.87
C GLU A 270 -18.03 -0.14 4.37
N VAL A 271 -16.87 -0.80 4.29
CA VAL A 271 -15.56 -0.21 4.63
C VAL A 271 -15.31 1.04 3.80
N LEU A 272 -15.42 0.93 2.47
CA LEU A 272 -15.17 2.03 1.55
C LEU A 272 -16.13 3.20 1.77
N LYS A 273 -17.41 2.92 2.01
CA LYS A 273 -18.41 3.97 2.32
C LYS A 273 -18.07 4.75 3.57
N ASN A 274 -17.66 4.04 4.63
CA ASN A 274 -17.28 4.70 5.88
C ASN A 274 -16.04 5.56 5.69
N GLU A 275 -14.97 5.00 5.11
CA GLU A 275 -13.73 5.74 4.83
C GLU A 275 -13.98 6.95 3.92
N PHE A 276 -14.93 6.81 2.99
CA PHE A 276 -15.34 7.89 2.09
C PHE A 276 -16.06 9.02 2.84
N ALA A 277 -17.03 8.67 3.69
CA ALA A 277 -17.77 9.65 4.50
C ALA A 277 -16.84 10.42 5.46
N LEU A 278 -15.94 9.72 6.15
CA LEU A 278 -14.96 10.32 7.05
C LEU A 278 -14.03 11.30 6.33
N THR A 279 -13.49 10.85 5.19
CA THR A 279 -12.57 11.65 4.38
C THR A 279 -13.25 12.91 3.86
N ARG A 280 -14.47 12.77 3.34
CA ARG A 280 -15.27 13.90 2.85
C ARG A 280 -15.56 14.90 3.96
N ALA A 281 -16.07 14.43 5.11
CA ALA A 281 -16.39 15.29 6.25
C ALA A 281 -15.15 16.06 6.74
N PHE A 282 -13.99 15.40 6.82
CA PHE A 282 -12.75 16.05 7.20
C PHE A 282 -12.30 17.10 6.18
N MET A 283 -12.37 16.79 4.88
CA MET A 283 -11.98 17.73 3.83
C MET A 283 -12.90 18.96 3.78
N GLU A 284 -14.21 18.77 3.95
CA GLU A 284 -15.19 19.85 4.05
C GLU A 284 -14.88 20.75 5.27
N GLY A 285 -14.63 20.16 6.44
CA GLY A 285 -14.27 20.90 7.64
C GLY A 285 -12.93 21.64 7.51
N VAL A 286 -11.90 21.01 6.96
CA VAL A 286 -10.61 21.66 6.71
C VAL A 286 -10.75 22.81 5.73
N LYS A 287 -11.57 22.69 4.68
CA LYS A 287 -11.84 23.77 3.73
C LYS A 287 -12.39 25.04 4.43
N GLU A 288 -13.22 24.87 5.46
CA GLU A 288 -13.68 26.01 6.27
C GLU A 288 -12.56 26.55 7.18
N LEU A 289 -11.80 25.65 7.84
CA LEU A 289 -10.70 26.05 8.72
C LEU A 289 -9.62 26.87 7.99
N THR A 290 -9.32 26.53 6.73
CA THR A 290 -8.29 27.25 5.94
C THR A 290 -8.66 28.69 5.60
N LYS A 291 -9.92 29.10 5.78
CA LYS A 291 -10.36 30.49 5.60
C LYS A 291 -9.97 31.39 6.77
N GLU A 292 -9.85 30.81 7.96
CA GLU A 292 -9.68 31.56 9.22
C GLU A 292 -8.29 31.34 9.85
N TYR A 293 -7.67 30.18 9.60
CA TYR A 293 -6.44 29.77 10.27
C TYR A 293 -5.30 29.50 9.26
N PRO A 294 -4.03 29.72 9.66
CA PRO A 294 -2.87 29.58 8.78
C PRO A 294 -2.47 28.12 8.59
N ILE A 295 -3.42 27.27 8.20
CA ILE A 295 -3.20 25.87 7.83
C ILE A 295 -3.69 25.62 6.41
N ARG A 296 -3.12 24.65 5.74
CA ARG A 296 -3.58 24.21 4.43
C ARG A 296 -3.59 22.69 4.30
N LEU A 297 -4.52 22.16 3.52
CA LEU A 297 -4.49 20.79 3.07
C LEU A 297 -3.41 20.63 1.99
N VAL A 298 -2.55 19.61 2.11
CA VAL A 298 -1.54 19.31 1.09
C VAL A 298 -2.10 18.23 0.14
N GLY A 299 -1.90 18.42 -1.15
CA GLY A 299 -2.37 17.49 -2.18
C GLY A 299 -3.71 17.91 -2.79
N LEU A 300 -4.46 16.93 -3.32
CA LEU A 300 -5.75 17.17 -3.98
C LEU A 300 -6.78 17.73 -3.00
N ASP A 301 -7.54 18.71 -3.45
CA ASP A 301 -8.70 19.23 -2.71
C ASP A 301 -9.93 18.33 -2.88
N LEU A 302 -11.05 18.74 -2.27
CA LEU A 302 -12.29 17.96 -2.28
C LEU A 302 -12.84 17.77 -3.70
N GLU A 303 -12.81 18.83 -4.50
CA GLU A 303 -13.33 18.86 -5.89
C GLU A 303 -12.55 17.93 -6.82
N GLU A 304 -11.24 17.81 -6.59
CA GLU A 304 -10.34 17.01 -7.43
C GLU A 304 -10.16 15.56 -6.95
N SER A 305 -10.48 15.30 -5.69
CA SER A 305 -10.21 14.01 -5.02
C SER A 305 -11.12 12.86 -5.45
N GLY A 306 -12.30 13.19 -5.98
CA GLY A 306 -13.37 12.24 -6.28
C GLY A 306 -14.33 11.98 -5.10
N TYR A 307 -14.15 12.65 -3.95
CA TYR A 307 -15.00 12.45 -2.76
C TYR A 307 -16.37 13.19 -2.82
N LEU A 308 -16.64 13.91 -3.90
CA LEU A 308 -17.97 14.49 -4.19
C LEU A 308 -18.89 13.52 -4.97
N LEU A 309 -18.38 12.37 -5.39
CA LEU A 309 -19.21 11.33 -6.03
C LEU A 309 -20.34 10.88 -5.11
N ASP A 310 -21.48 10.57 -5.70
CA ASP A 310 -22.56 9.91 -4.97
C ASP A 310 -22.13 8.49 -4.60
N ILE A 311 -22.37 8.11 -3.34
CA ILE A 311 -22.06 6.77 -2.85
C ILE A 311 -22.84 5.70 -3.63
N SER A 312 -24.05 6.03 -4.12
CA SER A 312 -24.82 5.16 -5.00
C SER A 312 -24.10 4.82 -6.31
N GLU A 313 -23.36 5.76 -6.91
CA GLU A 313 -22.55 5.50 -8.10
C GLU A 313 -21.40 4.54 -7.82
N ILE A 314 -20.84 4.63 -6.60
CA ILE A 314 -19.82 3.69 -6.12
C ILE A 314 -20.42 2.30 -5.94
N GLU A 315 -21.61 2.21 -5.34
CA GLU A 315 -22.34 0.95 -5.17
C GLU A 315 -22.67 0.28 -6.50
N GLU A 316 -23.21 1.01 -7.46
CA GLU A 316 -23.49 0.48 -8.79
C GLU A 316 -22.23 -0.06 -9.45
N SER A 317 -21.11 0.67 -9.35
CA SER A 317 -19.82 0.23 -9.86
C SER A 317 -19.29 -1.02 -9.16
N LEU A 318 -19.65 -1.24 -7.90
CA LEU A 318 -19.23 -2.38 -7.09
C LEU A 318 -20.20 -3.58 -7.18
N ASN A 319 -21.50 -3.34 -7.40
CA ASN A 319 -22.54 -4.37 -7.40
C ASN A 319 -22.76 -5.05 -8.76
N PHE A 320 -22.20 -4.54 -9.84
CA PHE A 320 -22.46 -5.01 -11.20
C PHE A 320 -22.23 -6.52 -11.44
N GLU A 321 -21.57 -7.25 -10.52
CA GLU A 321 -21.34 -8.69 -10.67
C GLU A 321 -21.38 -9.54 -9.36
N SER A 322 -22.09 -9.13 -8.31
CA SER A 322 -22.15 -9.88 -7.04
C SER A 322 -22.83 -11.28 -7.13
N ASN A 323 -23.35 -11.67 -8.28
CA ASN A 323 -24.13 -12.89 -8.47
C ASN A 323 -23.35 -14.14 -8.91
N LYS A 324 -22.01 -14.12 -8.96
CA LYS A 324 -21.22 -15.30 -9.29
C LYS A 324 -20.33 -15.75 -8.13
N LYS A 325 -20.55 -16.98 -7.70
CA LYS A 325 -19.88 -17.68 -6.57
C LYS A 325 -18.37 -17.83 -6.62
N ASN A 326 -17.68 -17.25 -7.59
CA ASN A 326 -16.21 -17.30 -7.74
C ASN A 326 -15.70 -15.86 -7.87
N TYR A 327 -15.28 -15.29 -6.78
CA TYR A 327 -14.45 -14.08 -6.60
C TYR A 327 -14.20 -13.23 -7.87
N PRO A 328 -15.06 -12.31 -8.23
CA PRO A 328 -14.65 -11.19 -9.06
C PRO A 328 -14.76 -9.88 -8.31
N LEU A 329 -13.87 -9.67 -7.32
CA LEU A 329 -13.70 -8.34 -6.72
C LEU A 329 -13.30 -7.28 -7.75
N LEU A 330 -12.96 -7.66 -8.98
CA LEU A 330 -12.22 -6.80 -9.88
C LEU A 330 -12.93 -6.39 -11.17
N LYS A 331 -13.85 -7.20 -11.70
CA LYS A 331 -14.51 -6.84 -12.96
C LYS A 331 -15.48 -5.66 -12.78
N GLY A 332 -15.23 -4.57 -13.48
CA GLY A 332 -15.99 -3.32 -13.40
C GLY A 332 -15.54 -2.34 -12.31
N ARG A 333 -14.77 -2.79 -11.30
CA ARG A 333 -14.30 -1.95 -10.19
C ARG A 333 -13.07 -1.12 -10.53
N GLU A 334 -12.39 -1.42 -11.63
CA GLU A 334 -11.25 -0.66 -12.15
C GLU A 334 -11.61 0.80 -12.49
N LEU A 335 -12.87 1.04 -12.82
CA LEU A 335 -13.40 2.38 -13.06
C LEU A 335 -13.35 3.27 -11.81
N LEU A 336 -13.31 2.68 -10.60
CA LEU A 336 -13.16 3.46 -9.37
C LEU A 336 -11.80 4.17 -9.30
N LEU A 337 -10.72 3.56 -9.81
CA LEU A 337 -9.40 4.22 -9.90
C LEU A 337 -9.39 5.42 -10.85
N GLU A 338 -10.33 5.47 -11.79
CA GLU A 338 -10.49 6.62 -12.68
C GLU A 338 -11.29 7.76 -12.05
N LYS A 339 -12.17 7.42 -11.10
CA LYS A 339 -13.05 8.38 -10.39
C LYS A 339 -12.44 8.87 -9.08
N ILE A 340 -11.93 7.95 -8.26
CA ILE A 340 -11.33 8.26 -6.95
C ILE A 340 -9.83 8.48 -7.14
N LYS A 341 -9.35 9.68 -6.81
CA LYS A 341 -7.96 10.10 -7.04
C LYS A 341 -7.12 10.15 -5.76
N ARG A 342 -7.72 9.77 -4.61
CA ARG A 342 -7.10 9.88 -3.31
C ARG A 342 -7.53 8.74 -2.40
N THR A 343 -6.62 8.19 -1.59
CA THR A 343 -6.91 7.32 -0.45
C THR A 343 -7.35 8.17 0.76
N PRO A 344 -7.89 7.59 1.85
CA PRO A 344 -8.30 8.32 3.06
C PRO A 344 -7.09 8.81 3.89
N VAL A 345 -6.07 9.34 3.22
CA VAL A 345 -4.84 9.89 3.82
C VAL A 345 -4.76 11.35 3.50
N LEU A 346 -4.73 12.20 4.53
CA LEU A 346 -4.74 13.66 4.42
C LEU A 346 -3.61 14.26 5.25
N SER A 347 -3.01 15.33 4.76
CA SER A 347 -1.94 16.02 5.46
C SER A 347 -2.24 17.52 5.58
N LEU A 348 -2.12 18.05 6.79
CA LEU A 348 -2.14 19.47 7.07
C LEU A 348 -0.72 20.03 7.21
N TYR A 349 -0.52 21.20 6.72
CA TYR A 349 0.74 21.94 6.79
C TYR A 349 0.49 23.40 7.16
N SER A 350 1.45 24.01 7.85
CA SER A 350 1.48 25.44 8.14
C SER A 350 2.90 25.97 8.01
N ASP A 351 3.02 27.19 7.48
CA ASP A 351 4.27 27.95 7.50
C ASP A 351 4.47 28.67 8.84
N GLU A 352 3.37 29.03 9.52
CA GLU A 352 3.34 29.88 10.71
C GLU A 352 3.33 29.05 12.00
N VAL A 353 2.59 27.94 12.03
CA VAL A 353 2.40 27.10 13.21
C VAL A 353 3.16 25.80 13.08
N ASP A 354 3.80 25.35 14.16
CA ASP A 354 4.35 24.01 14.22
C ASP A 354 3.20 22.97 14.38
N VAL A 355 2.94 22.24 13.34
CA VAL A 355 1.88 21.19 13.34
C VAL A 355 2.14 20.08 14.35
N ALA A 356 3.35 19.98 14.93
CA ALA A 356 3.62 19.06 16.04
C ALA A 356 2.91 19.49 17.32
N ASN A 357 2.79 20.82 17.57
CA ASN A 357 2.03 21.34 18.71
C ASN A 357 0.53 21.03 18.55
N LEU A 358 0.00 21.16 17.33
CA LEU A 358 -1.39 20.77 17.04
C LEU A 358 -1.60 19.28 17.26
N ALA A 359 -0.67 18.41 16.82
CA ALA A 359 -0.75 16.96 17.05
C ALA A 359 -0.76 16.64 18.54
N PHE A 360 0.12 17.27 19.31
CA PHE A 360 0.18 17.09 20.77
C PHE A 360 -1.13 17.54 21.45
N TYR A 361 -1.70 18.67 21.03
CA TYR A 361 -2.98 19.16 21.53
C TYR A 361 -4.12 18.16 21.26
N LEU A 362 -4.22 17.67 20.03
CA LEU A 362 -5.23 16.65 19.66
C LEU A 362 -5.10 15.36 20.48
N GLU A 363 -3.87 14.96 20.81
CA GLU A 363 -3.63 13.77 21.64
C GLU A 363 -3.97 14.03 23.12
N SER A 364 -3.55 15.19 23.68
CA SER A 364 -3.77 15.53 25.09
C SER A 364 -5.24 15.76 25.41
N GLU A 365 -5.93 16.58 24.64
CA GLU A 365 -7.31 17.00 24.90
C GLU A 365 -8.34 16.00 24.35
N GLY A 366 -8.12 15.49 23.11
CA GLY A 366 -9.09 14.65 22.41
C GLY A 366 -8.80 13.16 22.46
N LYS A 367 -7.62 12.73 22.95
CA LYS A 367 -7.17 11.33 22.81
C LYS A 367 -7.19 10.88 21.34
N ILE A 368 -6.85 11.80 20.42
CA ILE A 368 -6.84 11.57 18.98
C ILE A 368 -5.42 11.28 18.53
N ALA A 369 -5.17 10.05 18.11
CA ALA A 369 -3.88 9.63 17.57
C ALA A 369 -3.76 10.07 16.11
N THR A 370 -2.72 10.85 15.81
CA THR A 370 -2.34 11.30 14.46
C THR A 370 -0.85 11.06 14.25
N ARG A 371 -0.32 11.42 13.10
CA ARG A 371 1.12 11.30 12.86
C ARG A 371 1.70 12.59 12.32
N VAL A 372 2.81 13.04 12.91
CA VAL A 372 3.53 14.23 12.48
C VAL A 372 4.90 13.88 11.89
N GLY A 373 5.40 14.71 10.98
CA GLY A 373 6.76 14.67 10.45
C GLY A 373 6.85 14.23 8.99
N MET A 374 7.93 13.52 8.65
CA MET A 374 8.31 13.18 7.25
C MET A 374 7.65 11.90 6.72
N HIS A 375 6.91 11.17 7.53
CA HIS A 375 6.21 9.92 7.16
C HIS A 375 7.07 8.92 6.38
N CYS A 376 8.39 8.91 6.59
CA CYS A 376 9.37 8.13 5.85
C CYS A 376 9.39 8.41 4.33
N SER A 377 9.01 9.60 3.87
CA SER A 377 8.94 9.99 2.46
C SER A 377 9.54 11.38 2.21
N PRO A 378 10.85 11.60 2.51
CA PRO A 378 11.46 12.91 2.35
C PRO A 378 11.43 13.42 0.90
N LEU A 379 11.50 12.51 -0.09
CA LEU A 379 11.37 12.87 -1.50
C LEU A 379 10.01 13.52 -1.80
N ALA A 380 8.93 12.92 -1.28
CA ALA A 380 7.58 13.47 -1.43
C ALA A 380 7.46 14.85 -0.77
N HIS A 381 7.99 15.03 0.45
CA HIS A 381 7.97 16.33 1.12
C HIS A 381 8.78 17.40 0.38
N THR A 382 9.90 17.02 -0.26
CA THR A 382 10.66 17.93 -1.12
C THR A 382 9.84 18.36 -2.34
N ALA A 383 9.19 17.40 -3.00
CA ALA A 383 8.35 17.68 -4.18
C ALA A 383 7.11 18.52 -3.86
N LEU A 384 6.54 18.35 -2.67
CA LEU A 384 5.34 19.05 -2.18
C LEU A 384 5.63 20.38 -1.44
N GLY A 385 6.90 20.76 -1.30
CA GLY A 385 7.30 22.00 -0.61
C GLY A 385 7.06 22.01 0.90
N THR A 386 7.03 20.84 1.53
CA THR A 386 6.85 20.68 2.99
C THR A 386 8.09 20.18 3.72
N PHE A 387 9.21 20.03 3.00
CA PHE A 387 10.52 19.73 3.59
C PHE A 387 11.16 21.03 4.12
N PRO A 388 11.85 21.05 5.27
CA PRO A 388 12.11 19.94 6.20
C PRO A 388 11.08 19.77 7.32
N LYS A 389 10.04 20.61 7.42
CA LYS A 389 9.07 20.60 8.53
C LYS A 389 8.23 19.29 8.57
N GLY A 390 7.86 18.74 7.41
CA GLY A 390 6.90 17.65 7.35
C GLY A 390 5.45 18.13 7.44
N THR A 391 4.53 17.22 7.75
CA THR A 391 3.09 17.51 7.85
C THR A 391 2.48 16.80 9.05
N LEU A 392 1.28 17.25 9.47
CA LEU A 392 0.40 16.51 10.35
C LEU A 392 -0.55 15.68 9.48
N ARG A 393 -0.42 14.35 9.56
CA ARG A 393 -1.17 13.39 8.75
C ARG A 393 -2.31 12.78 9.52
N PHE A 394 -3.47 12.77 8.89
CA PHE A 394 -4.66 12.03 9.29
C PHE A 394 -4.90 10.90 8.30
N SER A 395 -5.36 9.77 8.78
CA SER A 395 -5.78 8.67 7.93
C SER A 395 -6.87 7.88 8.60
N PHE A 396 -7.96 7.66 7.88
CA PHE A 396 -9.19 7.07 8.37
C PHE A 396 -9.27 5.60 8.00
N GLY A 397 -10.04 4.84 8.76
CA GLY A 397 -10.32 3.45 8.53
C GLY A 397 -11.82 3.14 8.65
N TYR A 398 -12.15 1.86 8.74
CA TYR A 398 -13.52 1.39 8.70
C TYR A 398 -14.29 1.53 10.03
N HIS A 399 -13.62 1.86 11.12
CA HIS A 399 -14.16 1.79 12.49
C HIS A 399 -14.55 3.14 13.07
N GLU A 400 -13.86 4.20 12.66
CA GLU A 400 -14.12 5.56 13.12
C GLU A 400 -15.47 6.05 12.58
N LYS A 401 -16.02 7.11 13.22
CA LYS A 401 -17.31 7.71 12.89
C LYS A 401 -17.16 9.17 12.47
N VAL A 402 -18.17 9.69 11.78
CA VAL A 402 -18.17 11.11 11.35
C VAL A 402 -18.12 12.04 12.58
N GLU A 403 -18.75 11.67 13.69
CA GLU A 403 -18.71 12.43 14.94
C GLU A 403 -17.28 12.54 15.52
N ASP A 404 -16.42 11.52 15.29
CA ASP A 404 -15.01 11.58 15.69
C ASP A 404 -14.25 12.62 14.85
N VAL A 405 -14.60 12.75 13.57
CA VAL A 405 -14.05 13.77 12.68
C VAL A 405 -14.50 15.17 13.10
N GLU A 406 -15.78 15.35 13.41
CA GLU A 406 -16.34 16.62 13.88
C GLU A 406 -15.69 17.06 15.20
N ALA A 407 -15.51 16.13 16.14
CA ALA A 407 -14.80 16.40 17.40
C ALA A 407 -13.34 16.83 17.14
N CYS A 408 -12.64 16.19 16.22
CA CYS A 408 -11.28 16.56 15.84
C CYS A 408 -11.23 17.97 15.22
N LEU A 409 -12.14 18.31 14.32
CA LEU A 409 -12.21 19.61 13.67
C LEU A 409 -12.50 20.74 14.70
N ASN A 410 -13.34 20.47 15.70
CA ASN A 410 -13.60 21.40 16.78
C ASN A 410 -12.35 21.62 17.65
N LEU A 411 -11.61 20.58 18.00
CA LEU A 411 -10.35 20.72 18.72
C LEU A 411 -9.28 21.47 17.91
N ILE A 412 -9.25 21.31 16.58
CA ILE A 412 -8.37 22.14 15.74
C ILE A 412 -8.74 23.62 15.87
N LYS A 413 -10.03 23.98 15.88
CA LYS A 413 -10.48 25.37 16.11
C LYS A 413 -10.07 25.87 17.50
N GLU A 414 -10.31 25.08 18.54
CA GLU A 414 -9.97 25.42 19.91
C GLU A 414 -8.46 25.68 20.08
N PHE A 415 -7.62 24.87 19.43
CA PHE A 415 -6.17 25.08 19.41
C PHE A 415 -5.78 26.47 18.92
N PHE A 416 -6.43 26.98 17.86
CA PHE A 416 -6.13 28.31 17.31
C PHE A 416 -6.76 29.45 18.12
N HIS A 417 -7.76 29.19 18.96
CA HIS A 417 -8.35 30.15 19.89
C HIS A 417 -7.67 30.18 21.26
N ALA A 418 -6.98 29.13 21.63
CA ALA A 418 -6.17 29.11 22.83
C ALA A 418 -4.93 30.01 22.56
N ASP A 419 -4.70 30.99 23.41
CA ASP A 419 -3.47 31.80 23.41
C ASP A 419 -2.26 30.90 23.77
N ILE A 420 -1.87 30.01 22.87
CA ILE A 420 -0.74 29.13 23.06
C ILE A 420 0.46 29.60 22.25
#